data_f018f0d70d679ee3b07be0f59235c965
#
_entry.id   f018f0d70d679ee3b07be0f59235c965
#
_cell.length_a   1.000
_cell.length_b   1.000
_cell.length_c   1.000
_cell.angle_alpha   90.00
_cell.angle_beta   90.00
_cell.angle_gamma   90.00
#
_symmetry.space_group_name_H-M   'P 1'
#
loop_
_entity.id
_entity.type
_entity.pdbx_description
1 polymer ?
#
loop_
_entity_poly.entity_id
_entity_poly.type
_entity_poly.pdbx_seq_one_letter_code
_entity_poly.pdbx_strand_id
1 'polypeptide(L)'
;ALLGLVRETDYEGEGPILLEGLASRAWSAGSRPEPEGLVPLGRGSPFRLDPVPLLARIASARGTEAAPALALRFHAEIAAAAFAGAEELRRLTGLATIALSGGVFQNVLLRDLLVPRLEAAGFDVRLNLGIPPGDGGLAVGQAYRTV
;
A
#
# COMPACT_ATOMS: atom_id res chain seq x y z
N ALA A 1 -8.14 9.06 11.39
CA ALA A 1 -9.21 8.93 12.38
C ALA A 1 -8.94 7.80 13.38
N LEU A 2 -8.83 6.50 12.99
CA LEU A 2 -8.72 5.36 13.94
C LEU A 2 -7.53 5.47 14.90
N LEU A 3 -6.36 5.93 14.45
CA LEU A 3 -5.18 6.11 15.28
C LEU A 3 -5.06 7.52 15.90
N GLY A 4 -6.06 8.38 15.72
CA GLY A 4 -6.07 9.73 16.28
C GLY A 4 -5.09 10.71 15.62
N LEU A 5 -4.56 10.39 14.45
CA LEU A 5 -3.56 11.21 13.75
C LEU A 5 -4.17 12.50 13.19
N VAL A 6 -5.36 12.39 12.60
CA VAL A 6 -6.05 13.48 11.93
C VAL A 6 -7.54 13.40 12.23
N ARG A 7 -8.18 14.53 12.53
CA ARG A 7 -9.63 14.68 12.61
C ARG A 7 -10.19 15.35 11.36
N GLU A 8 -9.53 16.40 10.94
CA GLU A 8 -9.80 17.16 9.71
C GLU A 8 -8.47 17.30 8.98
N THR A 9 -8.46 17.24 7.66
CA THR A 9 -7.24 17.34 6.85
C THR A 9 -7.09 18.77 6.33
N ASP A 10 -5.90 19.34 6.47
CA ASP A 10 -5.55 20.65 5.95
C ASP A 10 -5.18 20.60 4.45
N TYR A 11 -4.76 19.41 3.98
CA TYR A 11 -4.41 19.19 2.58
C TYR A 11 -4.61 17.72 2.18
N GLU A 12 -4.71 17.48 0.86
CA GLU A 12 -4.86 16.13 0.32
C GLU A 12 -3.63 15.26 0.62
N GLY A 13 -3.86 14.05 1.13
CA GLY A 13 -2.78 13.10 1.46
C GLY A 13 -2.21 13.25 2.87
N GLU A 14 -2.60 14.24 3.68
CA GLU A 14 -2.07 14.44 5.03
C GLU A 14 -2.21 13.17 5.90
N GLY A 15 -3.38 12.57 5.94
CA GLY A 15 -3.63 11.37 6.73
C GLY A 15 -2.70 10.20 6.36
N PRO A 16 -2.59 9.82 5.09
CA PRO A 16 -1.62 8.82 4.62
C PRO A 16 -0.16 9.16 4.95
N ILE A 17 0.28 10.40 4.78
CA ILE A 17 1.65 10.85 5.10
C ILE A 17 1.96 10.69 6.59
N LEU A 18 1.05 11.12 7.45
CA LEU A 18 1.21 10.96 8.90
C LEU A 18 1.18 9.49 9.33
N LEU A 19 0.37 8.67 8.68
CA LEU A 19 0.31 7.23 8.93
C LEU A 19 1.62 6.55 8.53
N GLU A 20 2.18 6.89 7.38
CA GLU A 20 3.49 6.40 6.93
C GLU A 20 4.60 6.82 7.89
N GLY A 21 4.66 8.11 8.28
CA GLY A 21 5.63 8.60 9.23
C GLY A 21 5.56 7.90 10.59
N LEU A 22 4.35 7.57 11.05
CA LEU A 22 4.15 6.82 12.28
C LEU A 22 4.64 5.36 12.14
N ALA A 23 4.29 4.70 11.04
CA ALA A 23 4.71 3.33 10.76
C ALA A 23 6.24 3.21 10.60
N SER A 24 6.87 4.19 9.97
CA SER A 24 8.32 4.23 9.76
C SER A 24 9.12 4.26 11.06
N ARG A 25 8.55 4.78 12.16
CA ARG A 25 9.19 4.72 13.48
C ARG A 25 9.33 3.27 13.97
N ALA A 26 8.29 2.46 13.83
CA ALA A 26 8.34 1.05 14.21
C ALA A 26 9.26 0.25 13.25
N TRP A 27 9.22 0.54 11.97
CA TRP A 27 10.10 -0.07 10.96
C TRP A 27 11.57 0.22 11.25
N SER A 28 11.93 1.47 11.51
CA SER A 28 13.29 1.87 11.85
C SER A 28 13.78 1.28 13.18
N ALA A 29 12.86 1.03 14.13
CA ALA A 29 13.16 0.31 15.38
C ALA A 29 13.30 -1.21 15.21
N GLY A 30 13.25 -1.74 13.96
CA GLY A 30 13.46 -3.15 13.67
C GLY A 30 12.19 -4.01 13.67
N SER A 31 11.01 -3.44 13.87
CA SER A 31 9.75 -4.20 13.79
C SER A 31 9.53 -4.75 12.38
N ARG A 32 9.18 -6.02 12.29
CA ARG A 32 8.90 -6.74 11.04
C ARG A 32 7.63 -7.58 11.23
N PRO A 33 6.43 -6.97 11.18
CA PRO A 33 5.20 -7.71 11.37
C PRO A 33 4.96 -8.66 10.22
N GLU A 34 4.64 -9.90 10.56
CA GLU A 34 4.11 -10.85 9.59
C GLU A 34 2.64 -10.54 9.31
N PRO A 35 2.22 -10.48 8.02
CA PRO A 35 0.82 -10.30 7.68
C PRO A 35 -0.05 -11.46 8.16
N GLU A 36 -1.20 -11.13 8.73
CA GLU A 36 -2.18 -12.10 9.24
C GLU A 36 -3.28 -12.43 8.20
N GLY A 37 -3.21 -11.81 6.99
CA GLY A 37 -4.22 -11.97 5.95
C GLY A 37 -5.52 -11.24 6.25
N LEU A 38 -5.42 -10.10 6.92
CA LEU A 38 -6.58 -9.30 7.35
C LEU A 38 -7.27 -8.53 6.21
N VAL A 39 -6.74 -8.60 4.99
CA VAL A 39 -7.38 -8.09 3.78
C VAL A 39 -7.57 -9.25 2.80
N PRO A 40 -8.55 -10.11 3.02
CA PRO A 40 -8.74 -11.29 2.19
C PRO A 40 -9.12 -10.94 0.76
N LEU A 41 -8.62 -11.75 -0.17
CA LEU A 41 -9.00 -11.71 -1.57
C LEU A 41 -10.32 -12.47 -1.75
N GLY A 42 -11.38 -11.76 -2.08
CA GLY A 42 -12.68 -12.35 -2.41
C GLY A 42 -12.64 -13.11 -3.74
N ARG A 43 -13.38 -14.22 -3.80
CA ARG A 43 -13.54 -15.01 -5.04
C ARG A 43 -14.52 -14.33 -5.98
N GLY A 44 -14.29 -14.48 -7.29
CA GLY A 44 -15.19 -13.96 -8.32
C GLY A 44 -14.46 -13.18 -9.42
N SER A 45 -15.22 -12.71 -10.40
CA SER A 45 -14.72 -11.82 -11.44
C SER A 45 -15.69 -10.63 -11.55
N PRO A 46 -15.27 -9.41 -11.20
CA PRO A 46 -13.94 -9.08 -10.63
C PRO A 46 -13.77 -9.58 -9.19
N PHE A 47 -12.54 -9.92 -8.81
CA PHE A 47 -12.22 -10.17 -7.40
C PHE A 47 -12.18 -8.86 -6.61
N ARG A 48 -12.32 -8.94 -5.30
CA ARG A 48 -12.30 -7.78 -4.39
C ARG A 48 -11.38 -8.05 -3.22
N LEU A 49 -10.71 -7.01 -2.76
CA LEU A 49 -9.98 -7.00 -1.48
C LEU A 49 -10.91 -6.39 -0.42
N ASP A 50 -11.08 -7.09 0.71
CA ASP A 50 -11.92 -6.63 1.81
C ASP A 50 -11.07 -6.05 2.95
N PRO A 51 -11.04 -4.73 3.17
CA PRO A 51 -10.26 -4.11 4.22
C PRO A 51 -10.96 -4.13 5.60
N VAL A 52 -12.23 -4.56 5.69
CA VAL A 52 -13.00 -4.47 6.93
C VAL A 52 -12.36 -5.26 8.08
N PRO A 53 -11.86 -6.50 7.91
CA PRO A 53 -11.21 -7.21 9.01
C PRO A 53 -9.96 -6.48 9.53
N LEU A 54 -9.16 -5.88 8.63
CA LEU A 54 -7.99 -5.08 9.03
C LEU A 54 -8.39 -3.86 9.87
N LEU A 55 -9.41 -3.13 9.42
CA LEU A 55 -9.89 -1.96 10.15
C LEU A 55 -10.47 -2.34 11.52
N ALA A 56 -11.21 -3.44 11.60
CA ALA A 56 -11.74 -3.97 12.85
C ALA A 56 -10.61 -4.38 13.81
N ARG A 57 -9.57 -5.05 13.31
CA ARG A 57 -8.38 -5.45 14.08
C ARG A 57 -7.64 -4.23 14.65
N ILE A 58 -7.43 -3.19 13.85
CA ILE A 58 -6.78 -1.95 14.31
C ILE A 58 -7.65 -1.24 15.35
N ALA A 59 -8.96 -1.18 15.13
CA ALA A 59 -9.88 -0.54 16.07
C ALA A 59 -9.89 -1.25 17.43
N SER A 60 -9.91 -2.58 17.45
CA SER A 60 -9.91 -3.38 18.69
C SER A 60 -8.59 -3.32 19.46
N ALA A 61 -7.47 -3.15 18.77
CA ALA A 61 -6.14 -3.06 19.38
C ALA A 61 -5.78 -1.64 19.86
N ARG A 62 -6.62 -0.68 19.54
CA ARG A 62 -6.40 0.71 19.98
C ARG A 62 -6.38 0.81 21.50
N GLY A 63 -5.31 1.41 22.05
CA GLY A 63 -5.11 1.55 23.48
C GLY A 63 -4.42 0.37 24.16
N THR A 64 -4.29 -0.78 23.48
CA THR A 64 -3.54 -1.95 23.97
C THR A 64 -2.23 -2.16 23.22
N GLU A 65 -2.19 -1.82 21.93
CA GLU A 65 -0.98 -1.86 21.12
C GLU A 65 -0.49 -0.45 20.79
N ALA A 66 0.83 -0.28 20.63
CA ALA A 66 1.43 0.99 20.29
C ALA A 66 1.00 1.45 18.89
N ALA A 67 0.61 2.72 18.74
CA ALA A 67 0.14 3.27 17.47
C ALA A 67 1.15 3.11 16.31
N PRO A 68 2.48 3.24 16.49
CA PRO A 68 3.45 2.95 15.43
C PRO A 68 3.39 1.49 14.95
N ALA A 69 3.19 0.53 15.85
CA ALA A 69 3.09 -0.88 15.50
C ALA A 69 1.80 -1.17 14.68
N LEU A 70 0.67 -0.57 15.09
CA LEU A 70 -0.59 -0.68 14.36
C LEU A 70 -0.51 -0.04 12.97
N ALA A 71 0.15 1.12 12.87
CA ALA A 71 0.38 1.78 11.59
C ALA A 71 1.26 0.92 10.65
N LEU A 72 2.31 0.31 11.18
CA LEU A 72 3.17 -0.59 10.40
C LEU A 72 2.43 -1.87 10.00
N ARG A 73 1.63 -2.45 10.89
CA ARG A 73 0.75 -3.59 10.56
C ARG A 73 -0.19 -3.24 9.39
N PHE A 74 -0.81 -2.07 9.42
CA PHE A 74 -1.65 -1.61 8.31
C PHE A 74 -0.90 -1.66 6.98
N HIS A 75 0.31 -1.11 6.91
CA HIS A 75 1.11 -1.13 5.68
C HIS A 75 1.49 -2.55 5.24
N ALA A 76 1.87 -3.42 6.20
CA ALA A 76 2.22 -4.80 5.91
C ALA A 76 1.03 -5.61 5.34
N GLU A 77 -0.17 -5.43 5.89
CA GLU A 77 -1.40 -6.07 5.41
C GLU A 77 -1.80 -5.56 4.02
N ILE A 78 -1.71 -4.25 3.77
CA ILE A 78 -2.00 -3.68 2.44
C ILE A 78 -0.99 -4.19 1.40
N ALA A 79 0.30 -4.24 1.75
CA ALA A 79 1.32 -4.80 0.85
C ALA A 79 1.05 -6.28 0.54
N ALA A 80 0.68 -7.08 1.54
CA ALA A 80 0.34 -8.49 1.36
C ALA A 80 -0.91 -8.67 0.48
N ALA A 81 -1.93 -7.86 0.68
CA ALA A 81 -3.15 -7.88 -0.13
C ALA A 81 -2.87 -7.49 -1.59
N ALA A 82 -2.06 -6.45 -1.82
CA ALA A 82 -1.64 -6.04 -3.15
C ALA A 82 -0.85 -7.15 -3.86
N PHE A 83 0.05 -7.82 -3.12
CA PHE A 83 0.79 -8.98 -3.62
C PHE A 83 -0.15 -10.14 -4.01
N ALA A 84 -1.10 -10.50 -3.14
CA ALA A 84 -2.08 -11.55 -3.44
C ALA A 84 -2.94 -11.21 -4.67
N GLY A 85 -3.34 -9.95 -4.82
CA GLY A 85 -4.04 -9.46 -6.00
C GLY A 85 -3.21 -9.57 -7.27
N ALA A 86 -1.90 -9.28 -7.20
CA ALA A 86 -0.97 -9.42 -8.30
C ALA A 86 -0.81 -10.89 -8.73
N GLU A 87 -0.69 -11.81 -7.78
CA GLU A 87 -0.62 -13.24 -8.07
C GLU A 87 -1.90 -13.75 -8.73
N GLU A 88 -3.07 -13.31 -8.27
CA GLU A 88 -4.34 -13.69 -8.89
C GLU A 88 -4.47 -13.13 -10.32
N LEU A 89 -4.05 -11.87 -10.55
CA LEU A 89 -4.01 -11.31 -11.89
C LEU A 89 -3.07 -12.10 -12.81
N ARG A 90 -1.88 -12.48 -12.35
CA ARG A 90 -0.96 -13.33 -13.11
C ARG A 90 -1.58 -14.68 -13.43
N ARG A 91 -2.27 -15.29 -12.47
CA ARG A 91 -2.98 -16.56 -12.68
C ARG A 91 -4.06 -16.45 -13.75
N LEU A 92 -4.77 -15.30 -13.80
CA LEU A 92 -5.86 -15.07 -14.75
C LEU A 92 -5.37 -14.67 -16.15
N THR A 93 -4.28 -13.92 -16.24
CA THR A 93 -3.83 -13.27 -17.48
C THR A 93 -2.54 -13.84 -18.07
N GLY A 94 -1.75 -14.55 -17.25
CA GLY A 94 -0.38 -14.97 -17.60
C GLY A 94 0.65 -13.85 -17.59
N LEU A 95 0.27 -12.60 -17.28
CA LEU A 95 1.18 -11.46 -17.29
C LEU A 95 2.03 -11.44 -16.01
N ALA A 96 3.34 -11.22 -16.18
CA ALA A 96 4.30 -11.09 -15.07
C ALA A 96 4.84 -9.65 -14.91
N THR A 97 4.52 -8.73 -15.81
CA THR A 97 4.88 -7.32 -15.67
C THR A 97 3.81 -6.58 -14.89
N ILE A 98 4.24 -5.83 -13.86
CA ILE A 98 3.39 -5.02 -13.01
C ILE A 98 3.89 -3.57 -13.00
N ALA A 99 2.99 -2.62 -13.24
CA ALA A 99 3.26 -1.19 -13.08
C ALA A 99 2.59 -0.68 -11.79
N LEU A 100 3.39 -0.10 -10.89
CA LEU A 100 2.91 0.54 -9.67
C LEU A 100 2.89 2.05 -9.90
N SER A 101 1.69 2.63 -9.99
CA SER A 101 1.47 4.04 -10.27
C SER A 101 0.31 4.59 -9.44
N GLY A 102 0.15 5.92 -9.44
CA GLY A 102 -0.83 6.60 -8.60
C GLY A 102 -0.25 7.13 -7.28
N GLY A 103 -0.95 8.08 -6.66
CA GLY A 103 -0.48 8.79 -5.46
C GLY A 103 -0.14 7.87 -4.27
N VAL A 104 -0.79 6.71 -4.15
CA VAL A 104 -0.51 5.74 -3.09
C VAL A 104 0.93 5.21 -3.14
N PHE A 105 1.54 5.15 -4.33
CA PHE A 105 2.93 4.69 -4.49
C PHE A 105 3.99 5.79 -4.28
N GLN A 106 3.59 6.97 -3.81
CA GLN A 106 4.50 7.92 -3.17
C GLN A 106 4.90 7.45 -1.77
N ASN A 107 4.11 6.58 -1.14
CA ASN A 107 4.42 5.95 0.14
C ASN A 107 5.62 5.01 -0.01
N VAL A 108 6.77 5.44 0.54
CA VAL A 108 8.04 4.72 0.44
C VAL A 108 7.98 3.41 1.20
N LEU A 109 7.42 3.42 2.42
CA LEU A 109 7.31 2.23 3.25
C LEU A 109 6.47 1.15 2.57
N LEU A 110 5.36 1.52 1.93
CA LEU A 110 4.53 0.57 1.19
C LEU A 110 5.31 -0.07 0.04
N ARG A 111 6.11 0.73 -0.69
CA ARG A 111 6.98 0.21 -1.77
C ARG A 111 8.03 -0.75 -1.22
N ASP A 112 8.71 -0.37 -0.12
CA ASP A 112 9.74 -1.19 0.51
C ASP A 112 9.19 -2.54 1.03
N LEU A 113 7.91 -2.59 1.38
CA LEU A 113 7.23 -3.81 1.79
C LEU A 113 6.75 -4.66 0.60
N LEU A 114 6.31 -4.04 -0.49
CA LEU A 114 5.65 -4.70 -1.62
C LEU A 114 6.64 -5.12 -2.72
N VAL A 115 7.52 -4.21 -3.15
CA VAL A 115 8.38 -4.44 -4.33
C VAL A 115 9.28 -5.67 -4.16
N PRO A 116 10.00 -5.86 -3.04
CA PRO A 116 10.84 -7.04 -2.88
C PRO A 116 10.05 -8.35 -2.91
N ARG A 117 8.79 -8.35 -2.45
CA ARG A 117 7.91 -9.53 -2.52
C ARG A 117 7.52 -9.87 -3.96
N LEU A 118 7.17 -8.86 -4.75
CA LEU A 118 6.85 -9.02 -6.17
C LEU A 118 8.05 -9.53 -6.96
N GLU A 119 9.23 -8.93 -6.78
CA GLU A 119 10.46 -9.33 -7.45
C GLU A 119 10.89 -10.76 -7.08
N ALA A 120 10.82 -11.11 -5.78
CA ALA A 120 11.12 -12.47 -5.31
C ALA A 120 10.16 -13.52 -5.90
N ALA A 121 8.92 -13.14 -6.21
CA ALA A 121 7.95 -13.98 -6.89
C ALA A 121 8.09 -14.00 -8.42
N GLY A 122 9.10 -13.30 -8.97
CA GLY A 122 9.40 -13.27 -10.40
C GLY A 122 8.54 -12.30 -11.21
N PHE A 123 7.99 -11.26 -10.60
CA PHE A 123 7.37 -10.16 -11.33
C PHE A 123 8.43 -9.17 -11.84
N ASP A 124 8.22 -8.66 -13.05
CA ASP A 124 8.92 -7.50 -13.59
C ASP A 124 8.20 -6.23 -13.12
N VAL A 125 8.74 -5.58 -12.07
CA VAL A 125 8.11 -4.44 -11.41
C VAL A 125 8.54 -3.14 -12.07
N ARG A 126 7.58 -2.34 -12.52
CA ARG A 126 7.79 -1.02 -13.12
C ARG A 126 7.31 0.08 -12.18
N LEU A 127 8.20 1.02 -11.90
CA LEU A 127 7.97 2.18 -11.04
C LEU A 127 8.15 3.47 -11.83
N ASN A 128 7.47 4.52 -11.42
CA ASN A 128 7.72 5.86 -11.89
C ASN A 128 9.00 6.42 -11.23
N LEU A 129 10.12 6.45 -11.95
CA LEU A 129 11.42 6.90 -11.42
C LEU A 129 11.71 8.38 -11.72
N GLY A 130 11.32 8.88 -12.88
CA GLY A 130 11.61 10.23 -13.32
C GLY A 130 10.43 11.21 -13.32
N ILE A 131 9.21 10.68 -13.14
CA ILE A 131 7.97 11.44 -13.15
C ILE A 131 7.18 11.05 -11.91
N PRO A 132 6.60 11.97 -11.14
CA PRO A 132 5.78 11.62 -9.98
C PRO A 132 4.66 10.65 -10.35
N PRO A 133 4.39 9.62 -9.53
CA PRO A 133 3.35 8.63 -9.84
C PRO A 133 1.92 9.15 -9.66
N GLY A 134 1.73 10.32 -9.04
CA GLY A 134 0.44 10.98 -8.83
C GLY A 134 0.12 12.04 -9.88
N ASP A 135 -0.81 12.95 -9.55
CA ASP A 135 -1.34 13.98 -10.45
C ASP A 135 -0.26 14.91 -11.03
N GLY A 136 0.84 15.11 -10.32
CA GLY A 136 2.00 15.85 -10.84
C GLY A 136 2.61 15.26 -12.12
N GLY A 137 2.36 13.99 -12.43
CA GLY A 137 2.80 13.33 -13.66
C GLY A 137 1.86 13.49 -14.84
N LEU A 138 0.61 13.92 -14.63
CA LEU A 138 -0.42 13.99 -15.68
C LEU A 138 -0.03 14.96 -16.80
N ALA A 139 0.50 16.13 -16.46
CA ALA A 139 0.90 17.15 -17.44
C ALA A 139 1.99 16.63 -18.41
N VAL A 140 2.92 15.82 -17.90
CA VAL A 140 3.97 15.20 -18.72
C VAL A 140 3.37 14.17 -19.68
N GLY A 141 2.44 13.34 -19.21
CA GLY A 141 1.73 12.37 -20.05
C GLY A 141 0.88 13.03 -21.13
N GLN A 142 0.24 14.15 -20.81
CA GLN A 142 -0.53 14.94 -21.78
C GLN A 142 0.38 15.56 -22.84
N ALA A 143 1.51 16.15 -22.46
CA ALA A 143 2.49 16.72 -23.39
C ALA A 143 3.06 15.65 -24.33
N TYR A 144 3.31 14.43 -23.84
CA TYR A 144 3.84 13.33 -24.65
C TYR A 144 2.84 12.85 -25.73
N ARG A 145 1.53 12.95 -25.49
CA ARG A 145 0.50 12.57 -26.48
C ARG A 145 0.29 13.58 -27.60
N THR A 146 0.81 14.79 -27.46
CA THR A 146 0.65 15.88 -28.44
C THR A 146 1.79 15.95 -29.46
N VAL A 147 2.76 15.07 -29.36
CA VAL A 147 3.86 14.86 -30.30
C VAL A 147 3.60 13.59 -31.11
#